data_83d15ac9457eaafd0edb5217c1fa6a63
#
_entry.id   83d15ac9457eaafd0edb5217c1fa6a63
#
_cell.length_a   1.000
_cell.length_b   1.000
_cell.length_c   1.000
_cell.angle_alpha   90.00
_cell.angle_beta   90.00
_cell.angle_gamma   90.00
#
_symmetry.space_group_name_H-M   'P 1'
#
loop_
_entity.id
_entity.type
_entity.pdbx_description
1 polymer ?
#
loop_
_entity_poly.entity_id
_entity_poly.type
_entity_poly.pdbx_seq_one_letter_code
_entity_poly.pdbx_strand_id
1 'polypeptide(L)'
;MEHHHHTHQEHDGHGQAHQGHQGHQGHQGHQGHKGHQQREQHGATWATAVRATLHCLTGCAIGEILGMVIGTALMWGNVPTMALAIGLAFVFGYSFTLFAVVRAGVSLKAAVKVALAADTVSIAVMELVDNGIIALTPGAMDAHLSDGLFWYALLGGFAVAFLITTPVNKWMIGRGKGHAVVHAYH
;
A
#
# COMPACT_ATOMS: atom_id res chain seq x y z
N MET A 1 -76.84 0.85 25.02
CA MET A 1 -77.41 -0.44 24.57
C MET A 1 -76.23 -1.35 24.45
N GLU A 2 -76.07 -2.02 25.51
CA GLU A 2 -76.31 -3.42 25.89
C GLU A 2 -75.17 -4.31 25.44
N HIS A 3 -74.37 -4.75 26.40
CA HIS A 3 -74.48 -5.91 27.34
C HIS A 3 -74.15 -7.24 26.59
N HIS A 4 -73.17 -7.96 27.01
CA HIS A 4 -73.17 -9.17 27.88
C HIS A 4 -71.74 -9.80 27.75
N HIS A 5 -70.94 -9.94 28.82
CA HIS A 5 -70.94 -10.91 29.91
C HIS A 5 -70.90 -12.38 29.48
N HIS A 6 -69.86 -13.04 29.91
CA HIS A 6 -69.74 -14.25 30.75
C HIS A 6 -68.43 -14.98 30.43
N THR A 7 -67.60 -15.15 31.37
CA THR A 7 -67.41 -15.96 32.59
C THR A 7 -66.71 -17.27 32.33
N HIS A 8 -65.60 -17.38 33.05
CA HIS A 8 -65.05 -18.53 33.80
C HIS A 8 -65.11 -19.94 33.19
N GLN A 9 -63.96 -20.57 33.23
CA GLN A 9 -63.80 -21.78 34.05
C GLN A 9 -62.30 -22.17 34.15
N GLU A 10 -61.90 -22.22 35.45
CA GLU A 10 -60.73 -22.95 35.91
C GLU A 10 -60.99 -24.44 35.73
N HIS A 11 -59.93 -25.18 35.40
CA HIS A 11 -59.78 -26.54 35.91
C HIS A 11 -58.33 -26.88 36.16
N ASP A 12 -58.06 -27.14 37.41
CA ASP A 12 -56.91 -27.81 37.98
C ASP A 12 -56.68 -29.21 37.39
N GLY A 13 -55.45 -29.63 37.37
CA GLY A 13 -55.13 -31.02 37.17
C GLY A 13 -53.66 -31.34 37.11
N HIS A 14 -53.08 -31.44 38.28
CA HIS A 14 -52.06 -32.40 38.73
C HIS A 14 -51.22 -33.15 37.68
N GLY A 15 -49.89 -33.06 37.83
CA GLY A 15 -49.24 -34.30 38.13
C GLY A 15 -47.88 -34.53 37.49
N GLN A 16 -46.88 -34.58 38.34
CA GLN A 16 -45.69 -35.45 38.26
C GLN A 16 -44.48 -35.05 37.39
N ALA A 17 -43.54 -34.55 38.09
CA ALA A 17 -42.14 -34.97 38.18
C ALA A 17 -41.68 -36.12 37.30
N HIS A 18 -40.56 -35.93 36.61
CA HIS A 18 -39.35 -36.73 36.68
C HIS A 18 -38.25 -36.16 35.72
N GLN A 19 -37.19 -35.66 36.33
CA GLN A 19 -35.81 -36.13 36.13
C GLN A 19 -35.30 -36.18 34.70
N GLY A 20 -34.34 -35.34 34.45
CA GLY A 20 -33.48 -35.39 33.28
C GLY A 20 -32.29 -34.46 33.46
N HIS A 21 -31.43 -34.78 34.43
CA HIS A 21 -30.04 -34.29 34.39
C HIS A 21 -29.36 -34.89 33.20
N GLN A 22 -28.77 -34.07 32.34
CA GLN A 22 -27.44 -34.28 31.75
C GLN A 22 -27.30 -33.36 30.50
N GLY A 23 -26.22 -32.60 30.44
CA GLY A 23 -25.93 -31.84 29.27
C GLY A 23 -24.98 -30.67 29.51
N HIS A 24 -24.01 -30.81 30.41
CA HIS A 24 -22.81 -29.95 30.33
C HIS A 24 -21.96 -30.41 29.16
N GLN A 25 -21.99 -29.69 28.06
CA GLN A 25 -20.88 -29.61 27.12
C GLN A 25 -21.17 -28.47 26.13
N GLY A 26 -20.45 -27.39 26.27
CA GLY A 26 -20.59 -26.20 25.41
C GLY A 26 -19.47 -25.21 25.60
N HIS A 27 -18.27 -25.68 25.98
CA HIS A 27 -17.05 -24.86 25.87
C HIS A 27 -16.41 -25.06 24.49
N GLN A 28 -16.91 -24.38 23.47
CA GLN A 28 -16.21 -24.14 22.22
C GLN A 28 -16.49 -22.71 21.75
N GLY A 29 -15.80 -21.76 22.33
CA GLY A 29 -15.92 -20.34 22.03
C GLY A 29 -14.58 -19.60 22.01
N HIS A 30 -13.45 -20.28 21.86
CA HIS A 30 -12.13 -19.63 21.88
C HIS A 30 -11.30 -19.81 20.59
N GLN A 31 -11.91 -20.00 19.44
CA GLN A 31 -11.17 -20.04 18.15
C GLN A 31 -11.26 -18.75 17.31
N GLY A 32 -12.00 -17.73 17.78
CA GLY A 32 -12.16 -16.46 17.03
C GLY A 32 -10.97 -15.51 17.08
N HIS A 33 -10.09 -15.61 18.07
CA HIS A 33 -9.02 -14.61 18.27
C HIS A 33 -7.71 -14.90 17.52
N LYS A 34 -7.51 -16.12 17.00
CA LYS A 34 -6.28 -16.44 16.26
C LYS A 34 -6.31 -16.00 14.80
N GLY A 35 -7.49 -15.81 14.22
CA GLY A 35 -7.63 -15.39 12.81
C GLY A 35 -7.28 -13.91 12.56
N HIS A 36 -7.52 -13.04 13.54
CA HIS A 36 -7.22 -11.62 13.41
C HIS A 36 -5.73 -11.30 13.58
N GLN A 37 -5.02 -12.02 14.44
CA GLN A 37 -3.57 -11.79 14.62
C GLN A 37 -2.72 -12.30 13.43
N GLN A 38 -3.18 -13.31 12.70
CA GLN A 38 -2.50 -13.76 11.48
C GLN A 38 -2.69 -12.82 10.29
N ARG A 39 -3.80 -12.07 10.21
CA ARG A 39 -4.02 -11.06 9.16
C ARG A 39 -3.14 -9.83 9.35
N GLU A 40 -2.87 -9.40 10.58
CA GLU A 40 -2.01 -8.25 10.85
C GLU A 40 -0.52 -8.53 10.57
N GLN A 41 -0.07 -9.78 10.72
CA GLN A 41 1.32 -10.15 10.44
C GLN A 41 1.65 -10.25 8.94
N HIS A 42 0.66 -10.33 8.04
CA HIS A 42 0.89 -10.35 6.59
C HIS A 42 1.23 -8.97 6.01
N GLY A 43 0.98 -7.87 6.74
CA GLY A 43 1.19 -6.51 6.25
C GLY A 43 2.65 -6.09 6.04
N ALA A 44 3.59 -6.63 6.83
CA ALA A 44 4.99 -6.18 6.86
C ALA A 44 6.00 -7.25 6.38
N THR A 45 5.61 -8.09 5.42
CA THR A 45 6.52 -9.11 4.88
C THR A 45 7.52 -8.50 3.90
N TRP A 46 8.68 -9.15 3.71
CA TRP A 46 9.64 -8.74 2.69
C TRP A 46 9.02 -8.76 1.28
N ALA A 47 8.16 -9.73 0.99
CA ALA A 47 7.48 -9.82 -0.29
C ALA A 47 6.58 -8.59 -0.56
N THR A 48 5.85 -8.13 0.46
CA THR A 48 5.03 -6.92 0.37
C THR A 48 5.89 -5.68 0.15
N ALA A 49 7.01 -5.56 0.88
CA ALA A 49 7.94 -4.44 0.73
C ALA A 49 8.58 -4.41 -0.67
N VAL A 50 9.04 -5.55 -1.17
CA VAL A 50 9.59 -5.69 -2.53
C VAL A 50 8.58 -5.27 -3.58
N ARG A 51 7.32 -5.74 -3.49
CA ARG A 51 6.26 -5.35 -4.44
C ARG A 51 5.97 -3.85 -4.40
N ALA A 52 5.90 -3.27 -3.21
CA ALA A 52 5.72 -1.83 -3.04
C ALA A 52 6.88 -1.04 -3.67
N THR A 53 8.12 -1.47 -3.42
CA THR A 53 9.31 -0.83 -3.99
C THR A 53 9.36 -0.97 -5.51
N LEU A 54 9.03 -2.14 -6.08
CA LEU A 54 8.96 -2.33 -7.53
C LEU A 54 7.90 -1.43 -8.18
N HIS A 55 6.75 -1.28 -7.53
CA HIS A 55 5.69 -0.40 -8.00
C HIS A 55 6.17 1.07 -8.06
N CYS A 56 6.79 1.53 -6.98
CA CYS A 56 7.38 2.85 -6.87
C CYS A 56 8.49 3.05 -7.93
N LEU A 57 9.42 2.09 -8.04
CA LEU A 57 10.52 2.12 -9.01
C LEU A 57 10.02 2.23 -10.45
N THR A 58 8.92 1.53 -10.79
CA THR A 58 8.34 1.62 -12.14
C THR A 58 7.85 3.04 -12.43
N GLY A 59 7.19 3.69 -11.46
CA GLY A 59 6.75 5.07 -11.61
C GLY A 59 7.92 6.04 -11.76
N CYS A 60 8.94 5.92 -10.91
CA CYS A 60 10.16 6.72 -10.98
C CYS A 60 10.88 6.55 -12.31
N ALA A 61 11.12 5.31 -12.75
CA ALA A 61 11.79 5.02 -14.01
C ALA A 61 11.09 5.64 -15.22
N ILE A 62 9.75 5.57 -15.29
CA ILE A 62 8.98 6.20 -16.36
C ILE A 62 9.14 7.73 -16.29
N GLY A 63 9.05 8.32 -15.11
CA GLY A 63 9.18 9.75 -14.89
C GLY A 63 10.57 10.27 -15.28
N GLU A 64 11.62 9.58 -14.84
CA GLU A 64 13.00 9.93 -15.16
C GLU A 64 13.31 9.83 -16.66
N ILE A 65 13.00 8.70 -17.29
CA ILE A 65 13.21 8.52 -18.73
C ILE A 65 12.46 9.58 -19.51
N LEU A 66 11.20 9.85 -19.16
CA LEU A 66 10.40 10.87 -19.85
C LEU A 66 10.97 12.27 -19.62
N GLY A 67 11.41 12.59 -18.41
CA GLY A 67 12.06 13.87 -18.09
C GLY A 67 13.34 14.08 -18.87
N MET A 68 14.18 13.04 -18.99
CA MET A 68 15.40 13.07 -19.78
C MET A 68 15.09 13.26 -21.28
N VAL A 69 14.12 12.55 -21.83
CA VAL A 69 13.69 12.70 -23.22
C VAL A 69 13.22 14.13 -23.50
N ILE A 70 12.39 14.69 -22.64
CA ILE A 70 11.87 16.06 -22.79
C ILE A 70 13.00 17.07 -22.65
N GLY A 71 13.84 16.96 -21.62
CA GLY A 71 14.95 17.89 -21.36
C GLY A 71 15.95 17.88 -22.52
N THR A 72 16.28 16.71 -23.04
CA THR A 72 17.15 16.57 -24.22
C THR A 72 16.51 17.19 -25.47
N ALA A 73 15.23 16.92 -25.72
CA ALA A 73 14.52 17.47 -26.87
C ALA A 73 14.42 19.01 -26.84
N LEU A 74 14.34 19.58 -25.63
CA LEU A 74 14.29 21.03 -25.41
C LEU A 74 15.66 21.67 -25.25
N MET A 75 16.74 20.87 -25.38
CA MET A 75 18.15 21.29 -25.17
C MET A 75 18.35 21.98 -23.80
N TRP A 76 17.70 21.49 -22.77
CA TRP A 76 17.87 22.00 -21.43
C TRP A 76 19.19 21.51 -20.82
N GLY A 77 19.74 22.30 -19.90
CA GLY A 77 20.88 21.86 -19.12
C GLY A 77 20.52 20.76 -18.11
N ASN A 78 21.52 20.16 -17.48
CA ASN A 78 21.36 19.00 -16.59
C ASN A 78 20.41 19.29 -15.41
N VAL A 79 20.56 20.45 -14.75
CA VAL A 79 19.74 20.80 -13.55
C VAL A 79 18.25 20.90 -13.86
N PRO A 80 17.77 21.67 -14.87
CA PRO A 80 16.33 21.71 -15.15
C PRO A 80 15.80 20.38 -15.67
N THR A 81 16.59 19.60 -16.43
CA THR A 81 16.21 18.26 -16.88
C THR A 81 16.02 17.32 -15.70
N MET A 82 16.95 17.29 -14.75
CA MET A 82 16.86 16.49 -13.54
C MET A 82 15.66 16.91 -12.67
N ALA A 83 15.43 18.22 -12.51
CA ALA A 83 14.27 18.71 -11.75
C ALA A 83 12.95 18.27 -12.38
N LEU A 84 12.86 18.29 -13.72
CA LEU A 84 11.70 17.78 -14.45
C LEU A 84 11.54 16.26 -14.25
N ALA A 85 12.62 15.50 -14.38
CA ALA A 85 12.63 14.04 -14.20
C ALA A 85 12.11 13.65 -12.79
N ILE A 86 12.64 14.26 -11.73
CA ILE A 86 12.18 14.07 -10.36
C ILE A 86 10.68 14.44 -10.23
N GLY A 87 10.28 15.59 -10.75
CA GLY A 87 8.86 16.01 -10.72
C GLY A 87 7.93 14.99 -11.38
N LEU A 88 8.33 14.47 -12.55
CA LEU A 88 7.56 13.43 -13.24
C LEU A 88 7.58 12.10 -12.51
N ALA A 89 8.68 11.71 -11.87
CA ALA A 89 8.75 10.52 -11.03
C ALA A 89 7.71 10.56 -9.90
N PHE A 90 7.56 11.69 -9.22
CA PHE A 90 6.49 11.89 -8.23
C PHE A 90 5.09 11.80 -8.86
N VAL A 91 4.87 12.45 -9.99
CA VAL A 91 3.56 12.42 -10.69
C VAL A 91 3.18 11.00 -11.07
N PHE A 92 4.09 10.24 -11.69
CA PHE A 92 3.81 8.86 -12.10
C PHE A 92 3.71 7.92 -10.89
N GLY A 93 4.59 8.04 -9.90
CA GLY A 93 4.54 7.25 -8.68
C GLY A 93 3.20 7.39 -7.95
N TYR A 94 2.76 8.61 -7.69
CA TYR A 94 1.44 8.85 -7.10
C TYR A 94 0.29 8.38 -7.99
N SER A 95 0.39 8.57 -9.31
CA SER A 95 -0.67 8.15 -10.23
C SER A 95 -0.89 6.66 -10.21
N PHE A 96 0.17 5.86 -10.14
CA PHE A 96 0.07 4.41 -10.06
C PHE A 96 -0.61 3.95 -8.76
N THR A 97 -0.18 4.50 -7.62
CA THR A 97 -0.80 4.17 -6.33
C THR A 97 -2.25 4.64 -6.29
N LEU A 98 -2.52 5.86 -6.75
CA LEU A 98 -3.88 6.40 -6.80
C LEU A 98 -4.80 5.52 -7.64
N PHE A 99 -4.33 5.11 -8.84
CA PHE A 99 -5.08 4.21 -9.72
C PHE A 99 -5.38 2.86 -9.04
N ALA A 100 -4.38 2.25 -8.40
CA ALA A 100 -4.53 0.98 -7.71
C ALA A 100 -5.55 1.07 -6.56
N VAL A 101 -5.47 2.14 -5.74
CA VAL A 101 -6.33 2.34 -4.57
C VAL A 101 -7.78 2.67 -4.97
N VAL A 102 -7.96 3.49 -6.01
CA VAL A 102 -9.31 3.81 -6.54
C VAL A 102 -9.95 2.57 -7.16
N ARG A 103 -9.16 1.76 -7.89
CA ARG A 103 -9.65 0.50 -8.46
C ARG A 103 -10.06 -0.51 -7.38
N ALA A 104 -9.48 -0.43 -6.20
CA ALA A 104 -9.87 -1.21 -5.02
C ALA A 104 -11.16 -0.69 -4.34
N GLY A 105 -11.85 0.32 -4.91
CA GLY A 105 -13.12 0.85 -4.41
C GLY A 105 -12.99 1.92 -3.33
N VAL A 106 -11.79 2.41 -3.06
CA VAL A 106 -11.56 3.49 -2.09
C VAL A 106 -11.91 4.84 -2.72
N SER A 107 -12.57 5.72 -1.96
CA SER A 107 -12.91 7.05 -2.44
C SER A 107 -11.67 7.86 -2.81
N LEU A 108 -11.75 8.69 -3.85
CA LEU A 108 -10.63 9.49 -4.36
C LEU A 108 -9.92 10.29 -3.26
N LYS A 109 -10.67 10.91 -2.34
CA LYS A 109 -10.11 11.69 -1.24
C LYS A 109 -9.27 10.83 -0.28
N ALA A 110 -9.74 9.62 0.04
CA ALA A 110 -8.99 8.68 0.87
C ALA A 110 -7.78 8.13 0.10
N ALA A 111 -7.95 7.81 -1.19
CA ALA A 111 -6.88 7.33 -2.05
C ALA A 111 -5.71 8.33 -2.16
N VAL A 112 -5.98 9.63 -2.32
CA VAL A 112 -4.95 10.67 -2.33
C VAL A 112 -4.19 10.71 -1.00
N LYS A 113 -4.88 10.64 0.14
CA LYS A 113 -4.21 10.60 1.45
C LYS A 113 -3.30 9.39 1.61
N VAL A 114 -3.76 8.22 1.15
CA VAL A 114 -2.98 6.97 1.21
C VAL A 114 -1.75 7.09 0.32
N ALA A 115 -1.91 7.54 -0.93
CA ALA A 115 -0.79 7.72 -1.86
C ALA A 115 0.25 8.68 -1.29
N LEU A 116 -0.15 9.86 -0.83
CA LEU A 116 0.77 10.83 -0.22
C LEU A 116 1.51 10.25 1.00
N ALA A 117 0.80 9.54 1.89
CA ALA A 117 1.41 9.00 3.10
C ALA A 117 2.37 7.82 2.82
N ALA A 118 2.03 6.97 1.83
CA ALA A 118 2.79 5.77 1.51
C ALA A 118 3.99 6.05 0.58
N ASP A 119 3.80 6.91 -0.41
CA ASP A 119 4.75 7.03 -1.52
C ASP A 119 5.76 8.15 -1.34
N THR A 120 5.40 9.27 -0.66
CA THR A 120 6.30 10.44 -0.57
C THR A 120 7.69 10.06 -0.07
N VAL A 121 7.79 9.31 1.03
CA VAL A 121 9.09 8.93 1.61
C VAL A 121 9.80 7.93 0.69
N SER A 122 9.07 6.97 0.15
CA SER A 122 9.61 5.95 -0.75
C SER A 122 10.21 6.57 -2.02
N ILE A 123 9.45 7.43 -2.69
CA ILE A 123 9.90 8.12 -3.90
C ILE A 123 11.07 9.06 -3.56
N ALA A 124 10.97 9.85 -2.49
CA ALA A 124 12.05 10.76 -2.10
C ALA A 124 13.38 10.04 -1.81
N VAL A 125 13.34 8.90 -1.12
CA VAL A 125 14.53 8.08 -0.88
C VAL A 125 15.07 7.53 -2.18
N MET A 126 14.20 7.03 -3.05
CA MET A 126 14.59 6.46 -4.36
C MET A 126 15.26 7.51 -5.24
N GLU A 127 14.64 8.66 -5.41
CA GLU A 127 15.17 9.79 -6.18
C GLU A 127 16.49 10.31 -5.63
N LEU A 128 16.61 10.41 -4.29
CA LEU A 128 17.85 10.86 -3.66
C LEU A 128 19.00 9.90 -3.93
N VAL A 129 18.76 8.60 -3.85
CA VAL A 129 19.78 7.58 -4.06
C VAL A 129 20.15 7.49 -5.54
N ASP A 130 19.18 7.41 -6.43
CA ASP A 130 19.41 7.26 -7.86
C ASP A 130 20.11 8.48 -8.44
N ASN A 131 19.56 9.67 -8.25
CA ASN A 131 20.18 10.91 -8.71
C ASN A 131 21.53 11.18 -8.04
N GLY A 132 21.68 10.75 -6.78
CA GLY A 132 23.00 10.79 -6.08
C GLY A 132 24.04 9.91 -6.77
N ILE A 133 23.68 8.72 -7.20
CA ILE A 133 24.60 7.82 -7.94
C ILE A 133 24.93 8.41 -9.30
N ILE A 134 23.94 8.94 -10.03
CA ILE A 134 24.18 9.61 -11.32
C ILE A 134 25.14 10.79 -11.14
N ALA A 135 24.91 11.64 -10.14
CA ALA A 135 25.75 12.79 -9.86
C ALA A 135 27.18 12.43 -9.44
N LEU A 136 27.36 11.31 -8.73
CA LEU A 136 28.66 10.82 -8.28
C LEU A 136 29.41 9.98 -9.35
N THR A 137 28.72 9.56 -10.41
CA THR A 137 29.34 8.78 -11.48
C THR A 137 29.98 9.72 -12.51
N PRO A 138 31.32 9.70 -12.67
CA PRO A 138 32.00 10.60 -13.61
C PRO A 138 31.45 10.48 -15.04
N GLY A 139 31.04 11.62 -15.60
CA GLY A 139 30.51 11.69 -16.96
C GLY A 139 29.03 11.24 -17.13
N ALA A 140 28.40 10.68 -16.10
CA ALA A 140 26.99 10.24 -16.22
C ALA A 140 26.01 11.42 -16.39
N MET A 141 26.30 12.56 -15.76
CA MET A 141 25.50 13.79 -15.89
C MET A 141 25.51 14.39 -17.31
N ASP A 142 26.56 14.13 -18.07
CA ASP A 142 26.76 14.64 -19.44
C ASP A 142 26.51 13.55 -20.49
N ALA A 143 26.18 12.33 -20.06
CA ALA A 143 25.89 11.22 -20.95
C ALA A 143 24.51 11.39 -21.61
N HIS A 144 24.47 11.14 -22.93
CA HIS A 144 23.24 11.20 -23.70
C HIS A 144 22.50 9.85 -23.65
N LEU A 145 21.20 9.88 -24.00
CA LEU A 145 20.36 8.68 -24.10
C LEU A 145 20.92 7.61 -25.06
N SER A 146 21.80 7.99 -26.01
CA SER A 146 22.52 7.09 -26.92
C SER A 146 23.72 6.40 -26.27
N ASP A 147 24.19 6.90 -25.11
CA ASP A 147 25.43 6.45 -24.52
C ASP A 147 25.19 5.28 -23.56
N GLY A 148 26.02 4.24 -23.67
CA GLY A 148 25.93 3.11 -22.74
C GLY A 148 26.16 3.51 -21.28
N LEU A 149 27.00 4.53 -21.02
CA LEU A 149 27.26 5.04 -19.66
C LEU A 149 25.98 5.55 -19.00
N PHE A 150 25.09 6.22 -19.73
CA PHE A 150 23.81 6.67 -19.25
C PHE A 150 22.98 5.49 -18.70
N TRP A 151 22.83 4.44 -19.48
CA TRP A 151 22.03 3.27 -19.07
C TRP A 151 22.66 2.48 -17.93
N TYR A 152 24.00 2.37 -17.90
CA TYR A 152 24.69 1.72 -16.76
C TYR A 152 24.54 2.50 -15.46
N ALA A 153 24.65 3.83 -15.51
CA ALA A 153 24.45 4.68 -14.35
C ALA A 153 22.99 4.63 -13.85
N LEU A 154 22.03 4.76 -14.77
CA LEU A 154 20.60 4.71 -14.47
C LEU A 154 20.18 3.36 -13.89
N LEU A 155 20.51 2.24 -14.54
CA LEU A 155 20.16 0.91 -14.05
C LEU A 155 20.90 0.56 -12.76
N GLY A 156 22.15 0.99 -12.63
CA GLY A 156 22.93 0.84 -11.39
C GLY A 156 22.32 1.64 -10.24
N GLY A 157 21.92 2.88 -10.51
CA GLY A 157 21.19 3.74 -9.58
C GLY A 157 19.89 3.11 -9.11
N PHE A 158 19.05 2.63 -10.05
CA PHE A 158 17.81 1.92 -9.72
C PHE A 158 18.03 0.66 -8.88
N ALA A 159 19.07 -0.12 -9.18
CA ALA A 159 19.38 -1.31 -8.39
C ALA A 159 19.73 -0.95 -6.95
N VAL A 160 20.58 0.06 -6.75
CA VAL A 160 20.96 0.52 -5.40
C VAL A 160 19.80 1.19 -4.69
N ALA A 161 19.04 2.04 -5.40
CA ALA A 161 17.85 2.68 -4.87
C ALA A 161 16.81 1.65 -4.43
N PHE A 162 16.60 0.58 -5.22
CA PHE A 162 15.74 -0.54 -4.85
C PHE A 162 16.20 -1.23 -3.57
N LEU A 163 17.48 -1.54 -3.43
CA LEU A 163 18.03 -2.20 -2.25
C LEU A 163 17.87 -1.35 -0.97
N ILE A 164 18.03 -0.03 -1.09
CA ILE A 164 17.91 0.91 0.04
C ILE A 164 16.45 1.18 0.37
N THR A 165 15.59 1.37 -0.64
CA THR A 165 14.17 1.73 -0.44
C THR A 165 13.34 0.55 0.06
N THR A 166 13.70 -0.70 -0.29
CA THR A 166 12.96 -1.89 0.15
C THR A 166 12.89 -2.02 1.68
N PRO A 167 13.98 -1.92 2.46
CA PRO A 167 13.90 -1.94 3.92
C PRO A 167 13.15 -0.71 4.49
N VAL A 168 13.26 0.45 3.85
CA VAL A 168 12.49 1.65 4.25
C VAL A 168 11.00 1.38 4.09
N ASN A 169 10.56 0.83 2.96
CA ASN A 169 9.17 0.44 2.73
C ASN A 169 8.70 -0.61 3.73
N LYS A 170 9.52 -1.63 4.01
CA LYS A 170 9.19 -2.63 5.02
C LYS A 170 8.96 -2.00 6.40
N TRP A 171 9.82 -1.07 6.80
CA TRP A 171 9.71 -0.35 8.06
C TRP A 171 8.44 0.52 8.11
N MET A 172 8.12 1.24 7.00
CA MET A 172 6.92 2.06 6.91
C MET A 172 5.64 1.22 6.97
N ILE A 173 5.60 0.09 6.25
CA ILE A 173 4.48 -0.86 6.26
C ILE A 173 4.27 -1.40 7.68
N GLY A 174 5.36 -1.78 8.37
CA GLY A 174 5.31 -2.28 9.74
C GLY A 174 4.79 -1.26 10.76
N ARG A 175 4.87 0.05 10.43
CA ARG A 175 4.31 1.14 11.25
C ARG A 175 2.91 1.60 10.82
N GLY A 176 2.26 0.86 9.92
CA GLY A 176 0.93 1.21 9.41
C GLY A 176 0.88 2.45 8.53
N LYS A 177 2.04 2.92 8.03
CA LYS A 177 2.16 4.12 7.19
C LYS A 177 2.44 3.81 5.72
N GLY A 178 2.49 2.52 5.33
CA GLY A 178 2.83 2.09 3.99
C GLY A 178 1.66 1.51 3.21
N HIS A 179 1.91 1.00 2.01
CA HIS A 179 0.96 0.36 1.08
C HIS A 179 0.08 -0.75 1.70
N ALA A 180 0.38 -1.24 2.92
CA ALA A 180 -0.47 -2.19 3.64
C ALA A 180 -1.87 -1.65 3.93
N VAL A 181 -2.05 -0.33 3.97
CA VAL A 181 -3.35 0.31 4.12
C VAL A 181 -4.26 0.01 2.92
N VAL A 182 -3.69 -0.22 1.72
CA VAL A 182 -4.45 -0.56 0.50
C VAL A 182 -5.05 -1.96 0.59
N HIS A 183 -4.35 -2.90 1.23
CA HIS A 183 -4.81 -4.29 1.38
C HIS A 183 -5.80 -4.50 2.54
N ALA A 184 -5.99 -3.52 3.40
CA ALA A 184 -6.98 -3.57 4.48
C ALA A 184 -8.43 -3.36 4.00
N TYR A 185 -8.61 -2.95 2.74
CA TYR A 185 -9.93 -2.69 2.13
C TYR A 185 -10.39 -3.79 1.17
N HIS A 186 -9.71 -4.96 1.16
CA HIS A 186 -10.12 -6.15 0.41
C HIS A 186 -10.66 -7.25 1.32
#